data_35b0843172990eafd7c7cf787c3576df
#
_entry.id   35b0843172990eafd7c7cf787c3576df
#
_cell.length_a   1.000
_cell.length_b   1.000
_cell.length_c   1.000
_cell.angle_alpha   90.00
_cell.angle_beta   90.00
_cell.angle_gamma   90.00
#
_symmetry.space_group_name_H-M   'P 1'
#
loop_
_entity.id
_entity.type
_entity.pdbx_description
1 polymer ?
#
loop_
_entity_poly.entity_id
_entity_poly.type
_entity_poly.pdbx_seq_one_letter_code
_entity_poly.pdbx_strand_id
1 'polypeptide(L)'
;MSVKAEKTKEKILDTALRHFLKYGFSGASLRNIVKDAGLTTGAFYKYYPTKEMLFDALTDPYVEHIYEIYDGILAEFAELSAEEQTRNMSGTSSDGMDQMIDYIYDHYDNFRLLLKCGDSGKFEDFIHNMVEREVE
;
A
#
# COMPACT_ATOMS: atom_id res chain seq x y z
N MET A 1 -18.12 7.81 11.51
CA MET A 1 -18.52 6.41 11.27
C MET A 1 -18.73 5.70 12.59
N SER A 2 -19.71 4.81 12.70
CA SER A 2 -19.95 4.08 13.94
C SER A 2 -18.84 3.04 14.18
N VAL A 3 -18.66 2.66 15.45
CA VAL A 3 -17.68 1.61 15.82
C VAL A 3 -18.04 0.30 15.12
N LYS A 4 -19.32 0.00 14.99
CA LYS A 4 -19.79 -1.22 14.32
C LYS A 4 -19.40 -1.21 12.83
N ALA A 5 -19.56 -0.06 12.15
CA ALA A 5 -19.21 0.07 10.74
C ALA A 5 -17.70 -0.09 10.53
N GLU A 6 -16.88 0.47 11.42
CA GLU A 6 -15.44 0.33 11.35
C GLU A 6 -14.98 -1.11 11.56
N LYS A 7 -15.59 -1.82 12.50
CA LYS A 7 -15.28 -3.24 12.73
C LYS A 7 -15.67 -4.10 11.55
N THR A 8 -16.80 -3.79 10.91
CA THR A 8 -17.25 -4.49 9.70
C THR A 8 -16.23 -4.27 8.58
N LYS A 9 -15.80 -3.01 8.39
CA LYS A 9 -14.82 -2.66 7.37
C LYS A 9 -13.49 -3.38 7.59
N GLU A 10 -12.99 -3.42 8.84
CA GLU A 10 -11.79 -4.15 9.20
C GLU A 10 -11.90 -5.64 8.86
N LYS A 11 -13.04 -6.24 9.15
CA LYS A 11 -13.28 -7.65 8.85
C LYS A 11 -13.27 -7.92 7.36
N ILE A 12 -13.87 -7.03 6.57
CA ILE A 12 -13.83 -7.12 5.11
C ILE A 12 -12.39 -7.06 4.61
N LEU A 13 -11.62 -6.09 5.08
CA LEU A 13 -10.24 -5.89 4.64
C LEU A 13 -9.34 -7.06 5.05
N ASP A 14 -9.47 -7.56 6.27
CA ASP A 14 -8.68 -8.73 6.73
C ASP A 14 -9.00 -9.97 5.89
N THR A 15 -10.26 -10.20 5.60
CA THR A 15 -10.70 -11.34 4.78
C THR A 15 -10.18 -11.20 3.36
N ALA A 16 -10.31 -10.02 2.78
CA ALA A 16 -9.85 -9.74 1.43
C ALA A 16 -8.33 -9.89 1.30
N LEU A 17 -7.58 -9.40 2.29
CA LEU A 17 -6.13 -9.53 2.32
C LEU A 17 -5.70 -10.99 2.20
N ARG A 18 -6.32 -11.86 2.99
CA ARG A 18 -6.02 -13.30 2.95
C ARG A 18 -6.33 -13.91 1.59
N HIS A 19 -7.46 -13.54 0.99
CA HIS A 19 -7.86 -14.05 -0.32
C HIS A 19 -6.90 -13.60 -1.42
N PHE A 20 -6.56 -12.32 -1.44
CA PHE A 20 -5.63 -11.80 -2.45
C PHE A 20 -4.23 -12.39 -2.30
N LEU A 21 -3.74 -12.58 -1.08
CA LEU A 21 -2.44 -13.21 -0.85
C LEU A 21 -2.43 -14.67 -1.30
N LYS A 22 -3.55 -15.36 -1.14
CA LYS A 22 -3.65 -16.78 -1.51
C LYS A 22 -3.86 -16.99 -3.00
N TYR A 23 -4.74 -16.21 -3.62
CA TYR A 23 -5.22 -16.48 -4.98
C TYR A 23 -4.72 -15.47 -6.02
N GLY A 24 -4.07 -14.39 -5.62
CA GLY A 24 -3.72 -13.27 -6.51
C GLY A 24 -4.92 -12.39 -6.78
N PHE A 25 -4.72 -11.34 -7.60
CA PHE A 25 -5.80 -10.39 -7.90
C PHE A 25 -6.88 -11.01 -8.77
N SER A 26 -6.50 -11.57 -9.91
CA SER A 26 -7.46 -12.20 -10.85
C SER A 26 -8.09 -13.45 -10.27
N GLY A 27 -7.34 -14.21 -9.47
CA GLY A 27 -7.82 -15.46 -8.90
C GLY A 27 -8.72 -15.31 -7.70
N ALA A 28 -8.69 -14.15 -7.02
CA ALA A 28 -9.55 -13.92 -5.87
C ALA A 28 -10.99 -13.67 -6.31
N SER A 29 -11.93 -14.30 -5.62
CA SER A 29 -13.35 -14.20 -5.92
C SER A 29 -14.03 -13.26 -4.92
N LEU A 30 -14.62 -12.18 -5.41
CA LEU A 30 -15.35 -11.23 -4.56
C LEU A 30 -16.51 -11.96 -3.85
N ARG A 31 -17.17 -12.87 -4.52
CA ARG A 31 -18.24 -13.67 -3.96
C ARG A 31 -17.76 -14.49 -2.75
N ASN A 32 -16.60 -15.12 -2.87
CA ASN A 32 -16.02 -15.90 -1.78
C ASN A 32 -15.56 -15.02 -0.62
N ILE A 33 -15.06 -13.84 -0.92
CA ILE A 33 -14.68 -12.86 0.11
C ILE A 33 -15.91 -12.44 0.92
N VAL A 34 -17.00 -12.11 0.24
CA VAL A 34 -18.29 -11.77 0.87
C VAL A 34 -18.74 -12.88 1.82
N LYS A 35 -18.70 -14.11 1.33
CA LYS A 35 -19.11 -15.29 2.10
C LYS A 35 -18.25 -15.48 3.35
N ASP A 36 -16.93 -15.43 3.19
CA ASP A 36 -16.00 -15.63 4.31
C ASP A 36 -16.06 -14.49 5.32
N ALA A 37 -16.39 -13.27 4.88
CA ALA A 37 -16.58 -12.14 5.77
C ALA A 37 -17.87 -12.23 6.58
N GLY A 38 -18.75 -13.18 6.23
CA GLY A 38 -19.99 -13.40 6.94
C GLY A 38 -21.04 -12.30 6.73
N LEU A 39 -20.99 -11.64 5.57
CA LEU A 39 -21.89 -10.54 5.24
C LEU A 39 -22.80 -10.94 4.09
N THR A 40 -23.93 -10.20 3.99
CA THR A 40 -24.76 -10.28 2.81
C THR A 40 -24.10 -9.52 1.67
N THR A 41 -24.41 -9.89 0.43
CA THR A 41 -23.90 -9.21 -0.76
C THR A 41 -24.21 -7.71 -0.71
N GLY A 42 -25.44 -7.34 -0.35
CA GLY A 42 -25.85 -5.93 -0.28
C GLY A 42 -25.05 -5.14 0.76
N ALA A 43 -24.84 -5.73 1.93
CA ALA A 43 -24.06 -5.07 2.99
C ALA A 43 -22.61 -4.86 2.58
N PHE A 44 -22.02 -5.86 1.93
CA PHE A 44 -20.63 -5.79 1.47
C PHE A 44 -20.44 -4.71 0.40
N TYR A 45 -21.31 -4.70 -0.62
CA TYR A 45 -21.17 -3.78 -1.75
C TYR A 45 -21.39 -2.31 -1.36
N LYS A 46 -21.97 -2.02 -0.21
CA LYS A 46 -22.03 -0.66 0.32
C LYS A 46 -20.64 -0.13 0.67
N TYR A 47 -19.75 -1.01 1.12
CA TYR A 47 -18.38 -0.63 1.47
C TYR A 47 -17.47 -0.64 0.25
N TYR A 48 -17.52 -1.72 -0.55
CA TYR A 48 -16.61 -1.90 -1.68
C TYR A 48 -17.40 -2.44 -2.88
N PRO A 49 -17.81 -1.55 -3.79
CA PRO A 49 -18.62 -1.96 -4.96
C PRO A 49 -17.89 -2.85 -5.96
N THR A 50 -16.55 -2.78 -6.02
CA THR A 50 -15.76 -3.54 -6.98
C THR A 50 -14.56 -4.20 -6.31
N LYS A 51 -14.02 -5.23 -6.96
CA LYS A 51 -12.80 -5.89 -6.51
C LYS A 51 -11.61 -4.93 -6.54
N GLU A 52 -11.56 -4.07 -7.54
CA GLU A 52 -10.52 -3.06 -7.69
C GLU A 52 -10.52 -2.07 -6.52
N MET A 53 -11.69 -1.58 -6.14
CA MET A 53 -11.81 -0.66 -5.00
C MET A 53 -11.40 -1.33 -3.70
N LEU A 54 -11.75 -2.59 -3.53
CA LEU A 54 -11.35 -3.38 -2.36
C LEU A 54 -9.83 -3.55 -2.31
N PHE A 55 -9.22 -3.88 -3.45
CA PHE A 55 -7.78 -4.04 -3.55
C PHE A 55 -7.06 -2.71 -3.32
N ASP A 56 -7.58 -1.62 -3.86
CA ASP A 56 -7.02 -0.28 -3.67
C ASP A 56 -6.99 0.09 -2.18
N ALA A 57 -8.03 -0.25 -1.44
CA ALA A 57 -8.07 0.02 0.00
C ALA A 57 -6.98 -0.71 0.78
N LEU A 58 -6.52 -1.85 0.26
CA LEU A 58 -5.46 -2.64 0.88
C LEU A 58 -4.05 -2.21 0.49
N THR A 59 -3.91 -1.40 -0.55
CA THR A 59 -2.60 -1.02 -1.09
C THR A 59 -2.36 0.48 -1.11
N ASP A 60 -3.30 1.28 -1.62
CA ASP A 60 -3.08 2.70 -1.88
C ASP A 60 -2.68 3.51 -0.64
N PRO A 61 -3.33 3.38 0.53
CA PRO A 61 -2.93 4.17 1.70
C PRO A 61 -1.48 3.90 2.12
N TYR A 62 -1.03 2.67 1.99
CA TYR A 62 0.32 2.27 2.38
C TYR A 62 1.36 2.75 1.39
N VAL A 63 1.06 2.66 0.11
CA VAL A 63 1.92 3.15 -0.97
C VAL A 63 2.05 4.67 -0.90
N GLU A 64 0.94 5.37 -0.68
CA GLU A 64 0.94 6.84 -0.54
C GLU A 64 1.79 7.29 0.63
N HIS A 65 1.75 6.56 1.73
CA HIS A 65 2.59 6.88 2.89
C HIS A 65 4.09 6.72 2.58
N ILE A 66 4.45 5.69 1.81
CA ILE A 66 5.83 5.52 1.33
C ILE A 66 6.24 6.71 0.46
N TYR A 67 5.35 7.17 -0.43
CA TYR A 67 5.64 8.36 -1.25
C TYR A 67 5.89 9.59 -0.38
N GLU A 68 5.11 9.79 0.69
CA GLU A 68 5.31 10.91 1.61
C GLU A 68 6.68 10.85 2.29
N ILE A 69 7.08 9.67 2.76
CA ILE A 69 8.40 9.49 3.38
C ILE A 69 9.50 9.79 2.36
N TYR A 70 9.36 9.26 1.15
CA TYR A 70 10.36 9.43 0.09
C TYR A 70 10.46 10.89 -0.37
N ASP A 71 9.33 11.56 -0.54
CA ASP A 71 9.30 12.98 -0.89
C ASP A 71 9.99 13.82 0.20
N GLY A 72 9.81 13.46 1.46
CA GLY A 72 10.50 14.10 2.58
C GLY A 72 12.01 13.92 2.52
N ILE A 73 12.48 12.72 2.17
CA ILE A 73 13.90 12.44 2.00
C ILE A 73 14.50 13.32 0.89
N LEU A 74 13.81 13.38 -0.25
CA LEU A 74 14.26 14.18 -1.38
C LEU A 74 14.30 15.68 -1.04
N ALA A 75 13.29 16.15 -0.31
CA ALA A 75 13.23 17.56 0.11
C ALA A 75 14.38 17.92 1.06
N GLU A 76 14.67 17.06 2.02
CA GLU A 76 15.80 17.25 2.96
C GLU A 76 17.13 17.26 2.21
N PHE A 77 17.31 16.33 1.28
CA PHE A 77 18.53 16.27 0.48
C PHE A 77 18.70 17.51 -0.38
N ALA A 78 17.61 18.01 -0.97
CA ALA A 78 17.65 19.19 -1.83
C ALA A 78 18.02 20.48 -1.06
N GLU A 79 17.76 20.53 0.26
CA GLU A 79 18.11 21.67 1.09
C GLU A 79 19.60 21.70 1.47
N LEU A 80 20.32 20.60 1.29
CA LEU A 80 21.74 20.53 1.59
C LEU A 80 22.56 21.27 0.54
N SER A 81 23.72 21.84 0.96
CA SER A 81 24.69 22.39 0.02
C SER A 81 25.28 21.24 -0.84
N ALA A 82 25.88 21.59 -1.99
CA ALA A 82 26.51 20.60 -2.85
C ALA A 82 27.56 19.76 -2.11
N GLU A 83 28.32 20.41 -1.22
CA GLU A 83 29.32 19.71 -0.41
C GLU A 83 28.69 18.75 0.58
N GLU A 84 27.62 19.18 1.25
CA GLU A 84 26.89 18.33 2.20
C GLU A 84 26.23 17.16 1.48
N GLN A 85 25.68 17.39 0.28
CA GLN A 85 25.10 16.32 -0.53
C GLN A 85 26.16 15.24 -0.85
N THR A 86 27.35 15.67 -1.21
CA THR A 86 28.45 14.74 -1.51
C THR A 86 28.84 13.94 -0.28
N ARG A 87 28.97 14.58 0.88
CA ARG A 87 29.34 13.89 2.12
C ARG A 87 28.28 12.95 2.61
N ASN A 88 27.02 13.26 2.35
CA ASN A 88 25.88 12.53 2.88
C ASN A 88 25.21 11.59 1.89
N MET A 89 25.82 11.37 0.72
CA MET A 89 25.28 10.46 -0.29
C MET A 89 25.01 9.05 0.25
N SER A 90 25.79 8.63 1.25
CA SER A 90 25.60 7.32 1.87
C SER A 90 24.97 7.37 3.25
N GLY A 91 24.90 8.55 3.86
CA GLY A 91 24.49 8.68 5.26
C GLY A 91 23.19 9.43 5.53
N THR A 92 22.85 10.46 4.73
CA THR A 92 21.68 11.30 4.99
C THR A 92 20.37 10.56 4.78
N SER A 93 20.37 9.61 3.85
CA SER A 93 19.18 8.83 3.56
C SER A 93 18.96 7.70 4.56
N SER A 94 19.87 7.51 5.52
CA SER A 94 19.81 6.39 6.45
C SER A 94 18.54 6.42 7.30
N ASP A 95 18.24 7.56 7.95
CA ASP A 95 17.04 7.66 8.79
C ASP A 95 15.76 7.54 7.97
N GLY A 96 15.71 8.16 6.81
CA GLY A 96 14.57 8.06 5.91
C GLY A 96 14.39 6.66 5.36
N MET A 97 15.47 6.01 4.96
CA MET A 97 15.44 4.63 4.50
C MET A 97 15.00 3.69 5.61
N ASP A 98 15.49 3.91 6.83
CA ASP A 98 15.09 3.11 7.98
C ASP A 98 13.59 3.26 8.24
N GLN A 99 13.04 4.48 8.14
CA GLN A 99 11.60 4.74 8.25
C GLN A 99 10.81 3.98 7.21
N MET A 100 11.28 3.99 5.95
CA MET A 100 10.62 3.27 4.86
C MET A 100 10.62 1.76 5.13
N ILE A 101 11.76 1.21 5.51
CA ILE A 101 11.90 -0.21 5.79
C ILE A 101 11.01 -0.61 6.96
N ASP A 102 11.03 0.16 8.05
CA ASP A 102 10.20 -0.11 9.22
C ASP A 102 8.72 -0.09 8.88
N TYR A 103 8.29 0.88 8.08
CA TYR A 103 6.90 0.99 7.66
C TYR A 103 6.49 -0.21 6.80
N ILE A 104 7.35 -0.63 5.87
CA ILE A 104 7.08 -1.80 5.03
C ILE A 104 6.95 -3.07 5.89
N TYR A 105 7.82 -3.24 6.89
CA TYR A 105 7.73 -4.39 7.79
C TYR A 105 6.48 -4.35 8.65
N ASP A 106 6.08 -3.17 9.14
CA ASP A 106 4.87 -3.02 9.93
C ASP A 106 3.61 -3.34 9.14
N HIS A 107 3.65 -3.17 7.82
CA HIS A 107 2.54 -3.45 6.90
C HIS A 107 2.96 -4.44 5.81
N TYR A 108 3.73 -5.44 6.23
CA TYR A 108 4.37 -6.39 5.32
C TYR A 108 3.40 -7.05 4.36
N ASP A 109 2.26 -7.53 4.87
CA ASP A 109 1.28 -8.23 4.03
C ASP A 109 0.66 -7.32 2.97
N ASN A 110 0.44 -6.04 3.30
CA ASN A 110 -0.11 -5.07 2.36
C ASN A 110 0.88 -4.79 1.21
N PHE A 111 2.18 -4.65 1.52
CA PHE A 111 3.19 -4.46 0.49
C PHE A 111 3.45 -5.75 -0.31
N ARG A 112 3.33 -6.89 0.34
CA ARG A 112 3.44 -8.20 -0.33
C ARG A 112 2.40 -8.37 -1.43
N LEU A 113 1.22 -7.77 -1.26
CA LEU A 113 0.17 -7.79 -2.28
C LEU A 113 0.64 -7.21 -3.61
N LEU A 114 1.48 -6.18 -3.59
CA LEU A 114 1.98 -5.56 -4.81
C LEU A 114 2.73 -6.57 -5.68
N LEU A 115 3.51 -7.46 -5.05
CA LEU A 115 4.27 -8.49 -5.76
C LEU A 115 3.39 -9.70 -6.10
N LYS A 116 2.60 -10.17 -5.14
CA LYS A 116 1.74 -11.34 -5.31
C LYS A 116 0.65 -11.09 -6.35
N CYS A 117 0.15 -9.86 -6.41
CA CYS A 117 -0.92 -9.46 -7.31
C CYS A 117 -0.39 -8.57 -8.43
N GLY A 118 0.71 -8.99 -9.08
CA GLY A 118 1.34 -8.25 -10.17
C GLY A 118 0.38 -7.99 -11.33
N ASP A 119 -0.60 -8.86 -11.53
CA ASP A 119 -1.64 -8.70 -12.55
C ASP A 119 -2.60 -7.54 -12.29
N SER A 120 -2.54 -6.92 -11.12
CA SER A 120 -3.31 -5.70 -10.83
C SER A 120 -2.70 -4.45 -11.45
N GLY A 121 -1.41 -4.50 -11.83
CA GLY A 121 -0.67 -3.34 -12.33
C GLY A 121 -0.16 -2.40 -11.26
N LYS A 122 -0.49 -2.61 -10.01
CA LYS A 122 -0.14 -1.70 -8.90
C LYS A 122 1.35 -1.66 -8.61
N PHE A 123 2.06 -2.78 -8.75
CA PHE A 123 3.50 -2.81 -8.53
C PHE A 123 4.24 -1.98 -9.56
N GLU A 124 3.86 -2.11 -10.83
CA GLU A 124 4.45 -1.33 -11.92
C GLU A 124 4.21 0.16 -11.71
N ASP A 125 2.99 0.53 -11.33
CA ASP A 125 2.63 1.92 -11.02
C ASP A 125 3.47 2.46 -9.86
N PHE A 126 3.67 1.65 -8.82
CA PHE A 126 4.48 2.02 -7.66
C PHE A 126 5.92 2.34 -8.09
N ILE A 127 6.55 1.45 -8.83
CA ILE A 127 7.92 1.64 -9.30
C ILE A 127 8.01 2.85 -10.21
N HIS A 128 7.09 2.98 -11.17
CA HIS A 128 7.05 4.12 -12.09
C HIS A 128 6.96 5.44 -11.33
N ASN A 129 6.07 5.53 -10.36
CA ASN A 129 5.87 6.75 -9.58
C ASN A 129 7.08 7.10 -8.72
N MET A 130 7.78 6.09 -8.19
CA MET A 130 9.03 6.31 -7.44
C MET A 130 10.12 6.88 -8.34
N VAL A 131 10.28 6.30 -9.53
CA VAL A 131 11.28 6.76 -10.51
C VAL A 131 10.97 8.19 -10.97
N GLU A 132 9.71 8.50 -11.23
CA GLU A 132 9.29 9.85 -11.63
C GLU A 132 9.68 10.90 -10.59
N ARG A 133 9.60 10.56 -9.31
CA ARG A 133 9.98 11.47 -8.22
C ARG A 133 11.46 11.78 -8.20
N GLU A 134 12.31 10.82 -8.55
CA GLU A 134 13.75 11.04 -8.60
C GLU A 134 14.18 11.96 -9.74
N VAL A 135 13.45 11.93 -10.86
CA VAL A 135 13.79 12.69 -12.06
C VAL A 135 13.44 14.17 -11.91
N GLU A 136 12.49 14.51 -11.06
CA GLU A 136 12.12 15.89 -10.78
C GLU A 136 13.12 16.51 -9.79
#